data_81cc2e363191bee4c7dfdf9f5d61025a
#
_entry.id   81cc2e363191bee4c7dfdf9f5d61025a
#
_cell.length_a   1.000
_cell.length_b   1.000
_cell.length_c   1.000
_cell.angle_alpha   90.00
_cell.angle_beta   90.00
_cell.angle_gamma   90.00
#
_symmetry.space_group_name_H-M   'P 1'
#
loop_
_entity.id
_entity.type
_entity.pdbx_description
1 polymer ?
#
loop_
_entity_poly.entity_id
_entity_poly.type
_entity_poly.pdbx_seq_one_letter_code
_entity_poly.pdbx_strand_id
1 'polypeptide(L)'
;MTFQMQRRALMGALGSAALLGAPALRAQSAWPTKPVTLIVPFPAGGGTDAFARPMSAQFARLTGRQMIIDNKGGAGGTLGAGVAAKAAPDGYTLFMGAVHHTIAPSMYPKLDYDIEKDLIPLILVASVPQVVVVNPRKVPVANFKEFLEFARKNPGKLNYGSAGSGTSHHLAGELFKQQTKTFITHIPYRGAGPSLQGLIAGDVDMMFDGLGSSAAHITGGRIKALMMAGSKRSPAFPDVPSAAEVGLPNYNVTTWYGVWAPKGTPADAQARAIEEIRKACSTDEAKQVWARQGAEFTATTGAQFGSFINTEIKKWTEVVKVSGATLD
;
A
#
# COMPACT_ATOMS: atom_id res chain seq x y z
N MET A 1 -17.99 -72.65 40.36
CA MET A 1 -18.83 -71.50 39.90
C MET A 1 -18.09 -70.14 39.95
N THR A 2 -16.77 -70.08 40.05
CA THR A 2 -16.00 -68.83 40.31
C THR A 2 -15.13 -68.37 39.13
N PHE A 3 -15.09 -69.12 38.03
CA PHE A 3 -14.18 -68.74 36.87
C PHE A 3 -14.86 -67.96 35.74
N GLN A 4 -16.19 -67.90 35.73
CA GLN A 4 -16.93 -67.20 34.69
C GLN A 4 -17.20 -65.71 35.02
N MET A 5 -17.11 -65.25 36.25
CA MET A 5 -17.36 -63.87 36.63
C MET A 5 -16.17 -62.92 36.37
N GLN A 6 -14.96 -63.49 36.38
CA GLN A 6 -13.74 -62.63 36.10
C GLN A 6 -13.53 -62.27 34.64
N ARG A 7 -14.04 -63.04 33.68
CA ARG A 7 -13.94 -62.71 32.23
C ARG A 7 -14.87 -61.61 31.77
N ARG A 8 -16.01 -61.43 32.45
CA ARG A 8 -16.93 -60.33 32.10
C ARG A 8 -16.53 -59.01 32.66
N ALA A 9 -15.77 -58.95 33.74
CA ALA A 9 -15.23 -57.68 34.27
C ALA A 9 -14.04 -57.13 33.45
N LEU A 10 -13.25 -58.02 32.79
CA LEU A 10 -12.11 -57.54 31.94
C LEU A 10 -12.55 -57.04 30.62
N MET A 11 -13.67 -57.44 30.05
CA MET A 11 -14.14 -56.89 28.77
C MET A 11 -14.87 -55.52 28.89
N GLY A 12 -15.36 -55.19 30.08
CA GLY A 12 -15.98 -53.90 30.37
C GLY A 12 -14.96 -52.78 30.56
N ALA A 13 -13.74 -53.07 31.01
CA ALA A 13 -12.70 -52.11 31.29
C ALA A 13 -11.91 -51.68 30.02
N LEU A 14 -11.89 -52.48 28.97
CA LEU A 14 -11.23 -52.17 27.70
C LEU A 14 -12.09 -51.30 26.75
N GLY A 15 -13.41 -51.27 26.94
CA GLY A 15 -14.32 -50.45 26.14
C GLY A 15 -14.37 -48.97 26.57
N SER A 16 -14.02 -48.65 27.84
CA SER A 16 -14.11 -47.30 28.37
C SER A 16 -12.83 -46.46 28.15
N ALA A 17 -11.70 -47.07 27.82
CA ALA A 17 -10.43 -46.40 27.59
C ALA A 17 -10.25 -45.87 26.14
N ALA A 18 -11.10 -46.36 25.20
CA ALA A 18 -11.01 -45.97 23.79
C ALA A 18 -11.72 -44.65 23.45
N LEU A 19 -12.47 -44.06 24.39
CA LEU A 19 -13.25 -42.84 24.16
C LEU A 19 -12.53 -41.52 24.58
N LEU A 20 -11.34 -41.60 25.19
CA LEU A 20 -10.61 -40.43 25.69
C LEU A 20 -9.50 -39.91 24.76
N GLY A 21 -9.34 -40.51 23.59
CA GLY A 21 -8.24 -40.17 22.66
C GLY A 21 -8.64 -39.68 21.28
N ALA A 22 -9.89 -39.22 21.07
CA ALA A 22 -10.19 -38.52 19.84
C ALA A 22 -9.44 -37.17 19.88
N PRO A 23 -8.43 -36.93 19.01
CA PRO A 23 -7.92 -35.59 18.87
C PRO A 23 -9.13 -34.71 18.51
N ALA A 24 -9.43 -33.72 19.34
CA ALA A 24 -10.37 -32.70 18.99
C ALA A 24 -9.86 -32.14 17.66
N LEU A 25 -10.43 -32.56 16.54
CA LEU A 25 -10.29 -31.88 15.27
C LEU A 25 -10.71 -30.45 15.59
N ARG A 26 -9.72 -29.57 15.82
CA ARG A 26 -9.96 -28.12 15.82
C ARG A 26 -10.58 -27.86 14.48
N ALA A 27 -11.92 -27.76 14.46
CA ALA A 27 -12.61 -27.23 13.29
C ALA A 27 -11.92 -25.97 12.96
N GLN A 28 -11.15 -25.97 11.86
CA GLN A 28 -10.49 -24.75 11.36
C GLN A 28 -11.59 -23.74 11.25
N SER A 29 -11.53 -22.70 12.09
CA SER A 29 -12.55 -21.66 12.11
C SER A 29 -12.77 -21.18 10.68
N ALA A 30 -14.00 -21.28 10.19
CA ALA A 30 -14.36 -20.89 8.83
C ALA A 30 -14.31 -19.36 8.73
N TRP A 31 -13.08 -18.80 8.67
CA TRP A 31 -12.89 -17.37 8.42
C TRP A 31 -12.75 -17.15 6.91
N PRO A 32 -13.42 -16.13 6.33
CA PRO A 32 -14.39 -15.22 6.96
C PRO A 32 -15.80 -15.80 6.99
N THR A 33 -16.54 -15.65 8.10
CA THR A 33 -17.96 -16.03 8.21
C THR A 33 -18.92 -14.86 7.99
N LYS A 34 -18.42 -13.63 8.09
CA LYS A 34 -19.12 -12.34 7.88
C LYS A 34 -18.27 -11.43 7.00
N PRO A 35 -18.77 -10.31 6.47
CA PRO A 35 -17.98 -9.34 5.72
C PRO A 35 -16.76 -8.85 6.51
N VAL A 36 -15.65 -8.62 5.79
CA VAL A 36 -14.40 -8.05 6.32
C VAL A 36 -14.33 -6.59 5.90
N THR A 37 -14.06 -5.69 6.82
CA THR A 37 -13.81 -4.28 6.52
C THR A 37 -12.34 -4.05 6.23
N LEU A 38 -12.02 -3.44 5.10
CA LEU A 38 -10.69 -2.98 4.74
C LEU A 38 -10.63 -1.46 4.82
N ILE A 39 -10.01 -0.93 5.87
CA ILE A 39 -9.77 0.50 6.00
C ILE A 39 -8.70 0.92 5.01
N VAL A 40 -9.06 1.86 4.12
CA VAL A 40 -8.17 2.48 3.13
C VAL A 40 -7.96 3.94 3.54
N PRO A 41 -6.73 4.37 3.88
CA PRO A 41 -6.48 5.67 4.54
C PRO A 41 -6.50 6.87 3.61
N PHE A 42 -7.08 6.74 2.42
CA PHE A 42 -7.20 7.80 1.43
C PHE A 42 -8.56 7.76 0.73
N PRO A 43 -9.02 8.89 0.16
CA PRO A 43 -10.20 8.91 -0.70
C PRO A 43 -10.08 7.97 -1.89
N ALA A 44 -11.22 7.57 -2.44
CA ALA A 44 -11.30 6.75 -3.64
C ALA A 44 -10.55 7.39 -4.83
N GLY A 45 -10.05 6.54 -5.74
CA GLY A 45 -9.34 6.95 -6.95
C GLY A 45 -7.83 7.22 -6.78
N GLY A 46 -7.30 7.12 -5.56
CA GLY A 46 -5.84 7.12 -5.33
C GLY A 46 -5.23 5.73 -5.44
N GLY A 47 -3.89 5.65 -5.38
CA GLY A 47 -3.16 4.40 -5.56
C GLY A 47 -3.59 3.28 -4.61
N THR A 48 -3.76 3.56 -3.30
CA THR A 48 -4.21 2.55 -2.33
C THR A 48 -5.57 1.95 -2.72
N ASP A 49 -6.51 2.80 -3.15
CA ASP A 49 -7.84 2.38 -3.59
C ASP A 49 -7.78 1.56 -4.90
N ALA A 50 -6.89 1.95 -5.83
CA ALA A 50 -6.68 1.25 -7.11
C ALA A 50 -6.17 -0.19 -6.93
N PHE A 51 -5.42 -0.48 -5.86
CA PHE A 51 -4.97 -1.84 -5.51
C PHE A 51 -5.97 -2.57 -4.61
N ALA A 52 -6.67 -1.87 -3.72
CA ALA A 52 -7.67 -2.46 -2.83
C ALA A 52 -8.87 -3.04 -3.58
N ARG A 53 -9.38 -2.36 -4.61
CA ARG A 53 -10.61 -2.77 -5.31
C ARG A 53 -10.48 -4.10 -6.07
N PRO A 54 -9.45 -4.35 -6.90
CA PRO A 54 -9.30 -5.65 -7.55
C PRO A 54 -9.12 -6.78 -6.53
N MET A 55 -8.32 -6.55 -5.47
CA MET A 55 -8.13 -7.51 -4.38
C MET A 55 -9.46 -7.82 -3.67
N SER A 56 -10.25 -6.81 -3.31
CA SER A 56 -11.55 -6.94 -2.66
C SER A 56 -12.54 -7.74 -3.54
N ALA A 57 -12.59 -7.47 -4.83
CA ALA A 57 -13.46 -8.17 -5.77
C ALA A 57 -13.10 -9.66 -5.87
N GLN A 58 -11.81 -10.00 -5.97
CA GLN A 58 -11.36 -11.39 -6.01
C GLN A 58 -11.52 -12.09 -4.66
N PHE A 59 -11.29 -11.40 -3.55
CA PHE A 59 -11.55 -11.92 -2.21
C PHE A 59 -13.02 -12.33 -2.07
N ALA A 60 -13.95 -11.47 -2.48
CA ALA A 60 -15.38 -11.76 -2.42
C ALA A 60 -15.76 -12.98 -3.29
N ARG A 61 -15.18 -13.08 -4.49
CA ARG A 61 -15.40 -14.22 -5.39
C ARG A 61 -14.92 -15.55 -4.81
N LEU A 62 -13.74 -15.53 -4.17
CA LEU A 62 -13.11 -16.75 -3.65
C LEU A 62 -13.70 -17.22 -2.32
N THR A 63 -14.07 -16.29 -1.43
CA THR A 63 -14.54 -16.61 -0.08
C THR A 63 -16.06 -16.63 0.06
N GLY A 64 -16.81 -16.09 -0.90
CA GLY A 64 -18.24 -15.86 -0.79
C GLY A 64 -18.63 -14.77 0.24
N ARG A 65 -17.65 -14.00 0.74
CA ARG A 65 -17.85 -12.91 1.71
C ARG A 65 -17.27 -11.62 1.19
N GLN A 66 -17.99 -10.51 1.41
CA GLN A 66 -17.54 -9.19 0.96
C GLN A 66 -16.31 -8.72 1.75
N MET A 67 -15.36 -8.12 1.06
CA MET A 67 -14.35 -7.25 1.64
C MET A 67 -14.77 -5.80 1.35
N ILE A 68 -15.28 -5.11 2.37
CA ILE A 68 -15.86 -3.77 2.26
C ILE A 68 -14.72 -2.74 2.39
N ILE A 69 -14.55 -1.93 1.36
CA ILE A 69 -13.56 -0.84 1.38
C ILE A 69 -14.16 0.36 2.11
N ASP A 70 -13.53 0.77 3.21
CA ASP A 70 -13.89 1.95 4.00
C ASP A 70 -12.79 3.02 3.85
N ASN A 71 -13.04 4.03 3.02
CA ASN A 71 -12.08 5.10 2.74
C ASN A 71 -12.07 6.14 3.89
N LYS A 72 -11.03 6.14 4.73
CA LYS A 72 -10.80 7.02 5.89
C LYS A 72 -9.62 7.97 5.62
N GLY A 73 -9.80 8.95 4.74
CA GLY A 73 -8.75 9.90 4.38
C GLY A 73 -8.51 10.99 5.44
N GLY A 74 -7.30 11.54 5.45
CA GLY A 74 -6.90 12.71 6.26
C GLY A 74 -5.49 12.59 6.81
N ALA A 75 -4.84 13.75 7.02
CA ALA A 75 -3.49 13.90 7.59
C ALA A 75 -2.46 12.94 6.97
N GLY A 76 -2.31 12.94 5.64
CA GLY A 76 -1.38 12.07 4.94
C GLY A 76 -1.63 10.56 5.12
N GLY A 77 -2.86 10.17 5.51
CA GLY A 77 -3.24 8.78 5.76
C GLY A 77 -3.17 8.34 7.22
N THR A 78 -2.63 9.17 8.12
CA THR A 78 -2.44 8.82 9.54
C THR A 78 -3.78 8.65 10.28
N LEU A 79 -4.82 9.41 9.88
CA LEU A 79 -6.15 9.29 10.46
C LEU A 79 -6.71 7.86 10.27
N GLY A 80 -6.69 7.33 9.05
CA GLY A 80 -7.17 5.98 8.76
C GLY A 80 -6.36 4.90 9.48
N ALA A 81 -5.04 5.09 9.59
CA ALA A 81 -4.17 4.18 10.33
C ALA A 81 -4.50 4.16 11.83
N GLY A 82 -4.74 5.33 12.44
CA GLY A 82 -5.15 5.44 13.85
C GLY A 82 -6.51 4.78 14.12
N VAL A 83 -7.47 4.92 13.19
CA VAL A 83 -8.76 4.21 13.28
C VAL A 83 -8.55 2.70 13.22
N ALA A 84 -7.71 2.23 12.30
CA ALA A 84 -7.42 0.80 12.15
C ALA A 84 -6.71 0.22 13.39
N ALA A 85 -5.72 0.92 13.93
CA ALA A 85 -4.98 0.49 15.10
C ALA A 85 -5.87 0.30 16.35
N LYS A 86 -6.96 1.06 16.43
CA LYS A 86 -7.92 1.01 17.54
C LYS A 86 -9.14 0.13 17.28
N ALA A 87 -9.21 -0.52 16.11
CA ALA A 87 -10.32 -1.40 15.77
C ALA A 87 -10.29 -2.70 16.58
N ALA A 88 -11.46 -3.37 16.68
CA ALA A 88 -11.54 -4.65 17.36
C ALA A 88 -10.60 -5.68 16.71
N PRO A 89 -9.77 -6.38 17.51
CA PRO A 89 -8.78 -7.34 17.00
C PRO A 89 -9.41 -8.73 16.73
N ASP A 90 -10.58 -8.76 16.09
CA ASP A 90 -11.33 -9.98 15.81
C ASP A 90 -11.02 -10.58 14.42
N GLY A 91 -10.13 -9.95 13.64
CA GLY A 91 -9.77 -10.35 12.30
C GLY A 91 -10.75 -9.89 11.21
N TYR A 92 -11.78 -9.11 11.54
CA TYR A 92 -12.76 -8.59 10.56
C TYR A 92 -12.61 -7.13 10.22
N THR A 93 -11.64 -6.45 10.83
CA THR A 93 -11.16 -5.14 10.40
C THR A 93 -9.70 -5.24 10.03
N LEU A 94 -9.37 -4.94 8.79
CA LEU A 94 -8.02 -4.91 8.26
C LEU A 94 -7.68 -3.50 7.79
N PHE A 95 -6.41 -3.21 7.66
CA PHE A 95 -5.90 -1.93 7.22
C PHE A 95 -5.04 -2.11 5.96
N MET A 96 -5.33 -1.37 4.89
CA MET A 96 -4.46 -1.31 3.71
C MET A 96 -3.64 -0.03 3.74
N GLY A 97 -2.45 -0.14 4.30
CA GLY A 97 -1.50 0.96 4.34
C GLY A 97 -0.58 1.01 3.11
N ALA A 98 0.27 2.02 3.10
CA ALA A 98 1.26 2.25 2.05
C ALA A 98 2.55 2.81 2.66
N VAL A 99 3.56 3.03 1.83
CA VAL A 99 4.85 3.66 2.18
C VAL A 99 4.71 4.89 3.08
N HIS A 100 3.64 5.67 2.94
CA HIS A 100 3.38 6.87 3.73
C HIS A 100 3.39 6.61 5.25
N HIS A 101 2.97 5.41 5.67
CA HIS A 101 2.90 5.04 7.09
C HIS A 101 4.27 4.72 7.69
N THR A 102 5.29 4.46 6.87
CA THR A 102 6.70 4.37 7.30
C THR A 102 7.41 5.73 7.30
N ILE A 103 6.83 6.73 6.62
CA ILE A 103 7.28 8.12 6.64
C ILE A 103 6.72 8.86 7.87
N ALA A 104 5.47 8.56 8.22
CA ALA A 104 4.72 9.28 9.25
C ALA A 104 5.46 9.43 10.59
N PRO A 105 6.18 8.41 11.13
CA PRO A 105 6.92 8.58 12.38
C PRO A 105 7.98 9.68 12.36
N SER A 106 8.54 10.00 11.19
CA SER A 106 9.55 11.05 11.03
C SER A 106 8.98 12.43 10.70
N MET A 107 7.73 12.49 10.23
CA MET A 107 7.09 13.73 9.79
C MET A 107 6.10 14.29 10.81
N TYR A 108 5.34 13.42 11.48
CA TYR A 108 4.28 13.84 12.39
C TYR A 108 4.75 13.80 13.84
N PRO A 109 4.79 14.94 14.56
CA PRO A 109 5.29 15.00 15.94
C PRO A 109 4.38 14.27 16.93
N LYS A 110 3.12 14.08 16.57
CA LYS A 110 2.14 13.34 17.37
C LYS A 110 1.34 12.42 16.46
N LEU A 111 1.59 11.12 16.60
CA LEU A 111 0.74 10.07 16.04
C LEU A 111 -0.05 9.45 17.19
N ASP A 112 -1.29 9.10 16.94
CA ASP A 112 -2.15 8.40 17.89
C ASP A 112 -2.12 6.87 17.72
N TYR A 113 -1.14 6.38 16.97
CA TYR A 113 -0.79 4.98 16.76
C TYR A 113 0.71 4.83 16.52
N ASP A 114 1.21 3.62 16.75
CA ASP A 114 2.56 3.18 16.41
C ASP A 114 2.45 2.02 15.40
N ILE A 115 2.94 2.22 14.17
CA ILE A 115 2.79 1.23 13.10
C ILE A 115 3.48 -0.11 13.43
N GLU A 116 4.53 -0.11 14.23
CA GLU A 116 5.28 -1.31 14.61
C GLU A 116 4.67 -2.01 15.82
N LYS A 117 3.98 -1.28 16.71
CA LYS A 117 3.45 -1.83 17.96
C LYS A 117 1.95 -2.10 17.94
N ASP A 118 1.17 -1.30 17.21
CA ASP A 118 -0.28 -1.34 17.25
C ASP A 118 -0.91 -2.04 16.04
N LEU A 119 -0.09 -2.34 15.01
CA LEU A 119 -0.51 -3.00 13.79
C LEU A 119 0.38 -4.23 13.50
N ILE A 120 -0.25 -5.34 13.16
CA ILE A 120 0.42 -6.59 12.78
C ILE A 120 0.56 -6.62 11.26
N PRO A 121 1.77 -6.66 10.69
CA PRO A 121 1.98 -6.77 9.26
C PRO A 121 1.57 -8.15 8.76
N LEU A 122 0.60 -8.21 7.84
CA LEU A 122 0.11 -9.46 7.26
C LEU A 122 0.80 -9.77 5.95
N ILE A 123 0.65 -8.91 4.93
CA ILE A 123 1.14 -9.16 3.58
C ILE A 123 1.44 -7.87 2.82
N LEU A 124 2.59 -7.83 2.14
CA LEU A 124 2.92 -6.82 1.15
C LEU A 124 2.25 -7.20 -0.17
N VAL A 125 1.32 -6.37 -0.63
CA VAL A 125 0.42 -6.68 -1.76
C VAL A 125 1.03 -6.29 -3.09
N ALA A 126 1.55 -5.05 -3.20
CA ALA A 126 2.05 -4.54 -4.47
C ALA A 126 3.13 -3.48 -4.26
N SER A 127 4.02 -3.40 -5.22
CA SER A 127 5.03 -2.33 -5.34
C SER A 127 4.98 -1.75 -6.75
N VAL A 128 5.02 -0.43 -6.85
CA VAL A 128 5.01 0.30 -8.13
C VAL A 128 6.04 1.43 -8.10
N PRO A 129 6.72 1.74 -9.20
CA PRO A 129 7.54 2.93 -9.29
C PRO A 129 6.66 4.18 -9.19
N GLN A 130 7.20 5.26 -8.67
CA GLN A 130 6.61 6.56 -8.90
C GLN A 130 6.96 7.06 -10.31
N VAL A 131 6.16 7.97 -10.80
CA VAL A 131 6.30 8.60 -12.11
C VAL A 131 6.17 10.11 -11.97
N VAL A 132 7.03 10.85 -12.65
CA VAL A 132 6.89 12.30 -12.80
C VAL A 132 5.92 12.56 -13.94
N VAL A 133 4.80 13.16 -13.62
CA VAL A 133 3.74 13.50 -14.58
C VAL A 133 3.44 14.99 -14.60
N VAL A 134 3.08 15.51 -15.76
CA VAL A 134 2.72 16.93 -15.96
C VAL A 134 1.38 17.06 -16.67
N ASN A 135 0.72 18.21 -16.48
CA ASN A 135 -0.38 18.61 -17.34
C ASN A 135 0.21 19.12 -18.67
N PRO A 136 -0.05 18.46 -19.82
CA PRO A 136 0.59 18.82 -21.08
C PRO A 136 0.17 20.19 -21.63
N ARG A 137 -0.96 20.76 -21.17
CA ARG A 137 -1.42 22.10 -21.56
C ARG A 137 -0.71 23.20 -20.77
N LYS A 138 -0.31 22.91 -19.52
CA LYS A 138 0.39 23.87 -18.64
C LYS A 138 1.90 23.79 -18.80
N VAL A 139 2.42 22.61 -19.08
CA VAL A 139 3.84 22.29 -19.22
C VAL A 139 4.05 21.65 -20.60
N PRO A 140 4.12 22.44 -21.67
CA PRO A 140 4.19 21.96 -23.06
C PRO A 140 5.61 21.56 -23.45
N VAL A 141 6.15 20.53 -22.82
CA VAL A 141 7.49 19.98 -23.06
C VAL A 141 7.43 18.62 -23.75
N ALA A 142 8.39 18.30 -24.62
CA ALA A 142 8.42 17.03 -25.31
C ALA A 142 8.97 15.89 -24.42
N ASN A 143 9.94 16.17 -23.56
CA ASN A 143 10.67 15.18 -22.78
C ASN A 143 11.16 15.76 -21.44
N PHE A 144 11.81 14.90 -20.63
CA PHE A 144 12.33 15.27 -19.31
C PHE A 144 13.41 16.37 -19.38
N LYS A 145 14.28 16.35 -20.39
CA LYS A 145 15.33 17.36 -20.55
C LYS A 145 14.74 18.76 -20.75
N GLU A 146 13.77 18.87 -21.64
CA GLU A 146 13.05 20.13 -21.87
C GLU A 146 12.28 20.58 -20.62
N PHE A 147 11.68 19.63 -19.89
CA PHE A 147 11.03 19.93 -18.61
C PHE A 147 12.02 20.53 -17.60
N LEU A 148 13.19 19.94 -17.45
CA LEU A 148 14.19 20.43 -16.51
C LEU A 148 14.69 21.82 -16.86
N GLU A 149 14.89 22.09 -18.16
CA GLU A 149 15.23 23.44 -18.66
C GLU A 149 14.08 24.42 -18.40
N PHE A 150 12.84 24.02 -18.65
CA PHE A 150 11.65 24.82 -18.40
C PHE A 150 11.53 25.18 -16.90
N ALA A 151 11.67 24.20 -16.00
CA ALA A 151 11.60 24.40 -14.57
C ALA A 151 12.71 25.35 -14.06
N ARG A 152 13.94 25.23 -14.58
CA ARG A 152 15.07 26.09 -14.21
C ARG A 152 14.91 27.51 -14.70
N LYS A 153 14.30 27.72 -15.88
CA LYS A 153 13.99 29.05 -16.42
C LYS A 153 12.81 29.76 -15.75
N ASN A 154 12.03 29.02 -14.98
CA ASN A 154 10.80 29.47 -14.31
C ASN A 154 10.79 29.15 -12.81
N PRO A 155 11.79 29.58 -12.03
CA PRO A 155 11.87 29.25 -10.61
C PRO A 155 10.64 29.78 -9.85
N GLY A 156 9.99 28.92 -9.07
CA GLY A 156 8.80 29.23 -8.26
C GLY A 156 7.50 29.42 -9.04
N LYS A 157 7.50 29.32 -10.38
CA LYS A 157 6.27 29.44 -11.19
C LYS A 157 5.52 28.12 -11.32
N LEU A 158 6.24 26.99 -11.20
CA LEU A 158 5.62 25.68 -11.23
C LEU A 158 5.19 25.26 -9.82
N ASN A 159 4.12 24.49 -9.77
CA ASN A 159 3.68 23.82 -8.55
C ASN A 159 3.45 22.33 -8.77
N TYR A 160 3.57 21.56 -7.71
CA TYR A 160 3.26 20.13 -7.75
C TYR A 160 2.24 19.73 -6.69
N GLY A 161 1.29 18.90 -7.10
CA GLY A 161 0.32 18.29 -6.20
C GLY A 161 0.87 17.05 -5.51
N SER A 162 0.42 16.79 -4.28
CA SER A 162 0.73 15.56 -3.54
C SER A 162 -0.51 14.95 -2.91
N ALA A 163 -0.37 13.75 -2.34
CA ALA A 163 -1.43 13.12 -1.55
C ALA A 163 -1.58 13.71 -0.14
N GLY A 164 -0.83 14.78 0.16
CA GLY A 164 -0.77 15.48 1.44
C GLY A 164 0.66 15.58 1.96
N SER A 165 0.89 16.54 2.86
CA SER A 165 2.18 16.75 3.53
C SER A 165 2.60 15.48 4.28
N GLY A 166 3.89 15.14 4.22
CA GLY A 166 4.43 13.90 4.82
C GLY A 166 4.17 12.62 4.03
N THR A 167 3.57 12.69 2.83
CA THR A 167 3.42 11.51 1.98
C THR A 167 4.65 11.29 1.09
N SER A 168 4.80 10.09 0.52
CA SER A 168 5.87 9.80 -0.43
C SER A 168 5.83 10.68 -1.67
N HIS A 169 4.66 11.19 -2.06
CA HIS A 169 4.50 12.14 -3.16
C HIS A 169 5.13 13.51 -2.82
N HIS A 170 4.92 13.99 -1.58
CA HIS A 170 5.57 15.20 -1.08
C HIS A 170 7.09 15.02 -1.05
N LEU A 171 7.58 13.96 -0.38
CA LEU A 171 9.01 13.70 -0.23
C LEU A 171 9.72 13.44 -1.56
N ALA A 172 9.04 12.82 -2.53
CA ALA A 172 9.55 12.66 -3.88
C ALA A 172 9.79 14.01 -4.55
N GLY A 173 8.85 14.96 -4.39
CA GLY A 173 9.00 16.33 -4.89
C GLY A 173 10.18 17.05 -4.25
N GLU A 174 10.31 16.97 -2.92
CA GLU A 174 11.41 17.62 -2.20
C GLU A 174 12.78 17.01 -2.59
N LEU A 175 12.87 15.69 -2.66
CA LEU A 175 14.08 15.02 -3.15
C LEU A 175 14.42 15.40 -4.59
N PHE A 176 13.40 15.52 -5.46
CA PHE A 176 13.58 15.97 -6.82
C PHE A 176 14.13 17.39 -6.88
N LYS A 177 13.55 18.34 -6.15
CA LYS A 177 14.00 19.73 -6.05
C LYS A 177 15.46 19.80 -5.60
N GLN A 178 15.82 19.01 -4.60
CA GLN A 178 17.17 18.94 -4.08
C GLN A 178 18.19 18.45 -5.14
N GLN A 179 17.87 17.34 -5.83
CA GLN A 179 18.78 16.74 -6.82
C GLN A 179 18.90 17.56 -8.10
N THR A 180 17.82 18.21 -8.54
CA THR A 180 17.79 18.96 -9.80
C THR A 180 18.08 20.44 -9.64
N LYS A 181 18.15 20.94 -8.39
CA LYS A 181 18.29 22.37 -8.05
C LYS A 181 17.18 23.22 -8.70
N THR A 182 15.96 22.68 -8.71
CA THR A 182 14.77 23.40 -9.18
C THR A 182 13.98 23.95 -7.99
N PHE A 183 13.20 25.00 -8.22
CA PHE A 183 12.28 25.56 -7.23
C PHE A 183 10.84 25.39 -7.73
N ILE A 184 10.11 24.45 -7.12
CA ILE A 184 8.73 24.07 -7.48
C ILE A 184 7.92 24.06 -6.18
N THR A 185 6.77 24.75 -6.16
CA THR A 185 5.96 24.92 -4.95
C THR A 185 5.12 23.65 -4.67
N HIS A 186 5.09 23.21 -3.43
CA HIS A 186 4.25 22.08 -3.00
C HIS A 186 2.80 22.55 -2.74
N ILE A 187 1.81 21.78 -3.25
CA ILE A 187 0.38 21.98 -2.99
C ILE A 187 -0.20 20.67 -2.44
N PRO A 188 -0.45 20.57 -1.15
CA PRO A 188 -0.99 19.35 -0.54
C PRO A 188 -2.49 19.18 -0.83
N TYR A 189 -2.88 17.95 -1.21
CA TYR A 189 -4.27 17.53 -1.36
C TYR A 189 -4.63 16.48 -0.32
N ARG A 190 -5.92 16.20 -0.18
CA ARG A 190 -6.42 15.15 0.73
C ARG A 190 -6.34 13.75 0.10
N GLY A 191 -5.27 13.44 -0.65
CA GLY A 191 -5.03 12.16 -1.30
C GLY A 191 -4.62 12.29 -2.76
N ALA A 192 -4.04 11.21 -3.34
CA ALA A 192 -3.57 11.18 -4.72
C ALA A 192 -4.70 11.36 -5.73
N GLY A 193 -5.89 10.78 -5.50
CA GLY A 193 -7.04 10.94 -6.39
C GLY A 193 -7.45 12.39 -6.60
N PRO A 194 -7.78 13.16 -5.55
CA PRO A 194 -8.06 14.60 -5.64
C PRO A 194 -6.91 15.39 -6.28
N SER A 195 -5.66 15.10 -5.93
CA SER A 195 -4.49 15.77 -6.51
C SER A 195 -4.37 15.52 -8.03
N LEU A 196 -4.64 14.30 -8.46
CA LEU A 196 -4.61 13.91 -9.87
C LEU A 196 -5.73 14.60 -10.66
N GLN A 197 -6.92 14.78 -10.07
CA GLN A 197 -7.98 15.59 -10.69
C GLN A 197 -7.54 17.06 -10.82
N GLY A 198 -6.89 17.64 -9.80
CA GLY A 198 -6.31 18.97 -9.87
C GLY A 198 -5.24 19.09 -10.97
N LEU A 199 -4.38 18.06 -11.14
CA LEU A 199 -3.42 18.01 -12.24
C LEU A 199 -4.13 18.01 -13.61
N ILE A 200 -5.14 17.19 -13.79
CA ILE A 200 -5.90 17.09 -15.05
C ILE A 200 -6.65 18.39 -15.34
N ALA A 201 -7.22 19.04 -14.33
CA ALA A 201 -7.90 20.32 -14.46
C ALA A 201 -6.91 21.47 -14.76
N GLY A 202 -5.67 21.37 -14.31
CA GLY A 202 -4.63 22.40 -14.43
C GLY A 202 -4.54 23.31 -13.21
N ASP A 203 -5.08 22.87 -12.06
CA ASP A 203 -4.91 23.59 -10.78
C ASP A 203 -3.47 23.45 -10.28
N VAL A 204 -2.81 22.32 -10.60
CA VAL A 204 -1.39 22.09 -10.42
C VAL A 204 -0.73 21.71 -11.75
N ASP A 205 0.58 21.94 -11.85
CA ASP A 205 1.32 21.77 -13.10
C ASP A 205 1.87 20.36 -13.26
N MET A 206 2.21 19.71 -12.15
CA MET A 206 2.83 18.38 -12.11
C MET A 206 2.53 17.61 -10.84
N MET A 207 2.87 16.32 -10.84
CA MET A 207 2.86 15.42 -9.68
C MET A 207 4.03 14.45 -9.73
N PHE A 208 4.41 14.00 -8.54
CA PHE A 208 5.22 12.80 -8.29
C PHE A 208 4.27 11.72 -7.78
N ASP A 209 3.71 10.91 -8.66
CA ASP A 209 2.59 10.03 -8.32
C ASP A 209 2.96 8.54 -8.45
N GLY A 210 2.27 7.68 -7.73
CA GLY A 210 2.36 6.24 -7.94
C GLY A 210 1.75 5.84 -9.28
N LEU A 211 2.41 4.98 -10.03
CA LEU A 211 1.94 4.56 -11.35
C LEU A 211 0.53 3.94 -11.30
N GLY A 212 0.16 3.34 -10.16
CA GLY A 212 -1.17 2.75 -9.96
C GLY A 212 -2.35 3.71 -10.11
N SER A 213 -2.18 5.00 -9.75
CA SER A 213 -3.20 6.03 -9.96
C SER A 213 -3.07 6.71 -11.32
N SER A 214 -1.84 6.93 -11.80
CA SER A 214 -1.57 7.71 -13.02
C SER A 214 -1.71 6.91 -14.32
N ALA A 215 -1.53 5.60 -14.31
CA ALA A 215 -1.42 4.77 -15.51
C ALA A 215 -2.55 4.98 -16.53
N ALA A 216 -3.81 4.91 -16.09
CA ALA A 216 -4.96 5.11 -16.96
C ALA A 216 -5.04 6.53 -17.56
N HIS A 217 -4.57 7.54 -16.83
CA HIS A 217 -4.55 8.91 -17.28
C HIS A 217 -3.41 9.19 -18.26
N ILE A 218 -2.27 8.52 -18.08
CA ILE A 218 -1.14 8.57 -19.02
C ILE A 218 -1.57 7.92 -20.34
N THR A 219 -2.11 6.70 -20.28
CA THR A 219 -2.62 5.97 -21.47
C THR A 219 -3.71 6.76 -22.19
N GLY A 220 -4.59 7.43 -21.45
CA GLY A 220 -5.66 8.29 -22.01
C GLY A 220 -5.19 9.67 -22.47
N GLY A 221 -3.89 9.99 -22.41
CA GLY A 221 -3.32 11.27 -22.85
C GLY A 221 -3.74 12.49 -22.03
N ARG A 222 -4.37 12.30 -20.88
CA ARG A 222 -4.83 13.41 -20.01
C ARG A 222 -3.68 14.06 -19.24
N ILE A 223 -2.66 13.29 -18.93
CA ILE A 223 -1.41 13.73 -18.33
C ILE A 223 -0.25 13.11 -19.09
N LYS A 224 0.92 13.73 -19.03
CA LYS A 224 2.13 13.26 -19.70
C LYS A 224 3.14 12.75 -18.69
N ALA A 225 3.60 11.52 -18.86
CA ALA A 225 4.72 10.97 -18.11
C ALA A 225 6.05 11.46 -18.68
N LEU A 226 6.97 11.88 -17.81
CA LEU A 226 8.28 12.37 -18.19
C LEU A 226 9.41 11.45 -17.77
N MET A 227 9.25 10.75 -16.63
CA MET A 227 10.31 9.91 -16.05
C MET A 227 9.73 8.96 -15.02
N MET A 228 10.19 7.71 -14.99
CA MET A 228 9.98 6.77 -13.90
C MET A 228 11.01 7.02 -12.79
N ALA A 229 10.57 7.07 -11.53
CA ALA A 229 11.42 7.28 -10.37
C ALA A 229 12.13 5.99 -9.98
N GLY A 230 13.22 5.66 -10.65
CA GLY A 230 14.00 4.46 -10.39
C GLY A 230 15.07 4.20 -11.44
N SER A 231 15.76 3.07 -11.32
CA SER A 231 16.86 2.69 -12.21
C SER A 231 16.41 2.01 -13.51
N LYS A 232 15.13 1.61 -13.60
CA LYS A 232 14.58 0.88 -14.74
C LYS A 232 13.28 1.50 -15.23
N ARG A 233 12.96 1.32 -16.51
CA ARG A 233 11.64 1.64 -17.06
C ARG A 233 10.59 0.67 -16.53
N SER A 234 9.34 1.10 -16.51
CA SER A 234 8.21 0.20 -16.27
C SER A 234 7.89 -0.60 -17.53
N PRO A 235 7.70 -1.91 -17.46
CA PRO A 235 7.24 -2.71 -18.61
C PRO A 235 5.87 -2.23 -19.16
N ALA A 236 5.03 -1.63 -18.32
CA ALA A 236 3.75 -1.07 -18.74
C ALA A 236 3.90 0.23 -19.56
N PHE A 237 5.02 0.94 -19.43
CA PHE A 237 5.32 2.22 -20.10
C PHE A 237 6.77 2.22 -20.60
N PRO A 238 7.11 1.39 -21.60
CA PRO A 238 8.49 1.20 -22.06
C PRO A 238 9.09 2.47 -22.71
N ASP A 239 8.26 3.39 -23.19
CA ASP A 239 8.70 4.64 -23.80
C ASP A 239 9.05 5.74 -22.78
N VAL A 240 8.66 5.56 -21.50
CA VAL A 240 8.98 6.52 -20.44
C VAL A 240 10.34 6.19 -19.83
N PRO A 241 11.34 7.08 -19.93
CA PRO A 241 12.68 6.79 -19.43
C PRO A 241 12.71 6.67 -17.90
N SER A 242 13.68 5.90 -17.40
CA SER A 242 13.98 5.84 -15.97
C SER A 242 14.77 7.07 -15.51
N ALA A 243 14.77 7.33 -14.21
CA ALA A 243 15.57 8.40 -13.61
C ALA A 243 17.08 8.24 -13.90
N ALA A 244 17.58 7.01 -13.89
CA ALA A 244 18.99 6.73 -14.24
C ALA A 244 19.30 7.14 -15.68
N GLU A 245 18.41 6.88 -16.64
CA GLU A 245 18.62 7.21 -18.05
C GLU A 245 18.59 8.73 -18.30
N VAL A 246 17.92 9.51 -17.46
CA VAL A 246 17.85 10.97 -17.58
C VAL A 246 18.84 11.73 -16.68
N GLY A 247 19.82 11.01 -16.10
CA GLY A 247 20.90 11.62 -15.32
C GLY A 247 20.60 11.78 -13.82
N LEU A 248 19.60 11.08 -13.29
CA LEU A 248 19.24 11.06 -11.87
C LEU A 248 19.35 9.64 -11.27
N PRO A 249 20.54 9.00 -11.25
CA PRO A 249 20.69 7.61 -10.85
C PRO A 249 20.31 7.35 -9.39
N ASN A 250 20.37 8.37 -8.53
CA ASN A 250 20.02 8.28 -7.11
C ASN A 250 18.56 8.68 -6.81
N TYR A 251 17.76 8.99 -7.83
CA TYR A 251 16.35 9.27 -7.65
C TYR A 251 15.54 7.99 -7.76
N ASN A 252 15.35 7.32 -6.61
CA ASN A 252 14.64 6.04 -6.53
C ASN A 252 13.53 6.13 -5.48
N VAL A 253 12.30 6.32 -5.96
CA VAL A 253 11.11 6.41 -5.13
C VAL A 253 10.07 5.39 -5.61
N THR A 254 9.75 4.46 -4.73
CA THR A 254 8.77 3.40 -4.98
C THR A 254 7.61 3.58 -4.02
N THR A 255 6.40 3.42 -4.51
CA THR A 255 5.21 3.29 -3.67
C THR A 255 4.89 1.82 -3.53
N TRP A 256 4.59 1.39 -2.31
CA TRP A 256 4.17 0.01 -2.03
C TRP A 256 2.95 0.01 -1.13
N TYR A 257 2.19 -1.09 -1.16
CA TYR A 257 0.94 -1.27 -0.45
C TYR A 257 0.95 -2.60 0.29
N GLY A 258 0.53 -2.58 1.53
CA GLY A 258 0.44 -3.77 2.36
C GLY A 258 -0.86 -3.82 3.16
N VAL A 259 -1.14 -4.97 3.75
CA VAL A 259 -2.27 -5.18 4.63
C VAL A 259 -1.78 -5.51 6.02
N TRP A 260 -2.41 -4.89 7.01
CA TRP A 260 -2.17 -5.10 8.44
C TRP A 260 -3.48 -5.47 9.14
N ALA A 261 -3.34 -6.07 10.30
CA ALA A 261 -4.42 -6.27 11.27
C ALA A 261 -4.14 -5.47 12.55
N PRO A 262 -5.16 -5.10 13.35
CA PRO A 262 -4.97 -4.53 14.67
C PRO A 262 -4.16 -5.48 15.58
N LYS A 263 -3.38 -4.92 16.49
CA LYS A 263 -2.69 -5.68 17.53
C LYS A 263 -3.66 -6.54 18.32
N GLY A 264 -3.27 -7.78 18.64
CA GLY A 264 -4.11 -8.73 19.36
C GLY A 264 -5.04 -9.57 18.47
N THR A 265 -5.06 -9.36 17.15
CA THR A 265 -5.77 -10.24 16.22
C THR A 265 -5.27 -11.68 16.38
N PRO A 266 -6.17 -12.69 16.55
CA PRO A 266 -5.78 -14.08 16.74
C PRO A 266 -4.92 -14.62 15.58
N ALA A 267 -3.94 -15.47 15.89
CA ALA A 267 -2.99 -15.99 14.92
C ALA A 267 -3.64 -16.80 13.79
N ASP A 268 -4.72 -17.54 14.08
CA ASP A 268 -5.49 -18.26 13.09
C ASP A 268 -6.22 -17.32 12.11
N ALA A 269 -6.78 -16.22 12.61
CA ALA A 269 -7.39 -15.17 11.77
C ALA A 269 -6.35 -14.48 10.90
N GLN A 270 -5.15 -14.18 11.43
CA GLN A 270 -4.03 -13.63 10.66
C GLN A 270 -3.62 -14.57 9.52
N ALA A 271 -3.41 -15.86 9.82
CA ALA A 271 -3.01 -16.86 8.83
C ALA A 271 -4.04 -17.00 7.70
N ARG A 272 -5.33 -17.01 8.07
CA ARG A 272 -6.43 -17.08 7.09
C ARG A 272 -6.52 -15.81 6.24
N ALA A 273 -6.40 -14.64 6.86
CA ALA A 273 -6.39 -13.37 6.13
C ALA A 273 -5.24 -13.32 5.10
N ILE A 274 -4.04 -13.73 5.50
CA ILE A 274 -2.87 -13.82 4.60
C ILE A 274 -3.17 -14.77 3.44
N GLU A 275 -3.70 -15.96 3.72
CA GLU A 275 -3.99 -16.99 2.72
C GLU A 275 -5.02 -16.49 1.70
N GLU A 276 -6.16 -15.95 2.13
CA GLU A 276 -7.23 -15.53 1.25
C GLU A 276 -6.86 -14.25 0.46
N ILE A 277 -6.14 -13.30 1.08
CA ILE A 277 -5.62 -12.13 0.38
C ILE A 277 -4.59 -12.56 -0.68
N ARG A 278 -3.66 -13.46 -0.34
CA ARG A 278 -2.68 -13.98 -1.28
C ARG A 278 -3.34 -14.65 -2.49
N LYS A 279 -4.38 -15.48 -2.27
CA LYS A 279 -5.16 -16.10 -3.34
C LYS A 279 -5.83 -15.03 -4.21
N ALA A 280 -6.49 -14.04 -3.60
CA ALA A 280 -7.16 -12.96 -4.31
C ALA A 280 -6.19 -12.16 -5.20
N CYS A 281 -5.00 -11.84 -4.68
CA CYS A 281 -3.96 -11.13 -5.41
C CYS A 281 -3.30 -11.98 -6.51
N SER A 282 -3.36 -13.30 -6.41
CA SER A 282 -2.73 -14.24 -7.34
C SER A 282 -3.63 -14.61 -8.52
N THR A 283 -4.89 -14.17 -8.56
CA THR A 283 -5.79 -14.42 -9.70
C THR A 283 -5.30 -13.71 -10.96
N ASP A 284 -5.57 -14.28 -12.13
CA ASP A 284 -5.16 -13.67 -13.40
C ASP A 284 -5.81 -12.31 -13.60
N GLU A 285 -7.06 -12.14 -13.18
CA GLU A 285 -7.77 -10.86 -13.26
C GLU A 285 -7.09 -9.77 -12.42
N ALA A 286 -6.71 -10.05 -11.18
CA ALA A 286 -5.99 -9.09 -10.34
C ALA A 286 -4.62 -8.76 -10.92
N LYS A 287 -3.86 -9.79 -11.34
CA LYS A 287 -2.54 -9.62 -11.95
C LYS A 287 -2.60 -8.79 -13.24
N GLN A 288 -3.58 -9.03 -14.12
CA GLN A 288 -3.75 -8.24 -15.35
C GLN A 288 -4.06 -6.78 -15.07
N VAL A 289 -4.94 -6.49 -14.09
CA VAL A 289 -5.23 -5.11 -13.69
C VAL A 289 -3.97 -4.42 -13.17
N TRP A 290 -3.23 -5.09 -12.29
CA TRP A 290 -2.03 -4.52 -11.67
C TRP A 290 -0.84 -4.41 -12.63
N ALA A 291 -0.68 -5.36 -13.55
CA ALA A 291 0.35 -5.29 -14.59
C ALA A 291 0.18 -4.03 -15.47
N ARG A 292 -1.07 -3.67 -15.83
CA ARG A 292 -1.36 -2.41 -16.55
C ARG A 292 -1.01 -1.15 -15.73
N GLN A 293 -0.92 -1.29 -14.42
CA GLN A 293 -0.49 -0.24 -13.49
C GLN A 293 1.03 -0.30 -13.19
N GLY A 294 1.75 -1.19 -13.85
CA GLY A 294 3.20 -1.39 -13.63
C GLY A 294 3.55 -1.98 -12.27
N ALA A 295 2.62 -2.69 -11.64
CA ALA A 295 2.81 -3.25 -10.31
C ALA A 295 3.40 -4.65 -10.36
N GLU A 296 4.23 -4.94 -9.36
CA GLU A 296 4.72 -6.27 -9.03
C GLU A 296 4.02 -6.78 -7.76
N PHE A 297 3.53 -8.02 -7.80
CA PHE A 297 3.00 -8.72 -6.64
C PHE A 297 4.11 -9.52 -5.97
N THR A 298 4.46 -9.16 -4.75
CA THR A 298 5.60 -9.72 -4.02
C THR A 298 5.22 -10.81 -3.02
N ALA A 299 4.00 -10.80 -2.51
CA ALA A 299 3.46 -11.75 -1.50
C ALA A 299 4.35 -11.94 -0.25
N THR A 300 5.18 -10.95 0.10
CA THR A 300 6.01 -10.98 1.32
C THR A 300 5.11 -10.89 2.55
N THR A 301 5.26 -11.80 3.52
CA THR A 301 4.34 -11.95 4.65
C THR A 301 5.05 -11.97 6.00
N GLY A 302 4.29 -11.76 7.08
CA GLY A 302 4.73 -11.97 8.46
C GLY A 302 6.03 -11.24 8.81
N ALA A 303 7.00 -11.94 9.39
CA ALA A 303 8.26 -11.36 9.86
C ALA A 303 9.09 -10.71 8.73
N GLN A 304 9.03 -11.24 7.50
CA GLN A 304 9.74 -10.63 6.37
C GLN A 304 9.12 -9.28 6.01
N PHE A 305 7.79 -9.17 6.03
CA PHE A 305 7.13 -7.89 5.81
C PHE A 305 7.42 -6.91 6.96
N GLY A 306 7.44 -7.38 8.21
CA GLY A 306 7.87 -6.56 9.36
C GLY A 306 9.30 -6.01 9.21
N SER A 307 10.25 -6.85 8.80
CA SER A 307 11.64 -6.43 8.53
C SER A 307 11.73 -5.41 7.40
N PHE A 308 10.91 -5.57 6.36
CA PHE A 308 10.81 -4.59 5.28
C PHE A 308 10.30 -3.24 5.78
N ILE A 309 9.24 -3.22 6.62
CA ILE A 309 8.71 -1.99 7.24
C ILE A 309 9.81 -1.26 8.02
N ASN A 310 10.56 -1.98 8.87
CA ASN A 310 11.64 -1.40 9.66
C ASN A 310 12.75 -0.80 8.79
N THR A 311 13.07 -1.44 7.67
CA THR A 311 14.02 -0.92 6.68
C THR A 311 13.50 0.36 6.02
N GLU A 312 12.24 0.38 5.65
CA GLU A 312 11.59 1.55 5.06
C GLU A 312 11.51 2.73 6.05
N ILE A 313 11.18 2.48 7.32
CA ILE A 313 11.18 3.54 8.35
C ILE A 313 12.56 4.21 8.44
N LYS A 314 13.63 3.42 8.53
CA LYS A 314 15.01 3.95 8.60
C LYS A 314 15.36 4.75 7.35
N LYS A 315 15.08 4.20 6.17
CA LYS A 315 15.31 4.87 4.88
C LYS A 315 14.61 6.22 4.82
N TRP A 316 13.31 6.25 5.15
CA TRP A 316 12.53 7.48 5.06
C TRP A 316 12.89 8.49 6.14
N THR A 317 13.34 8.06 7.31
CA THR A 317 13.91 8.97 8.33
C THR A 317 15.08 9.77 7.76
N GLU A 318 15.99 9.10 7.05
CA GLU A 318 17.12 9.79 6.40
C GLU A 318 16.65 10.69 5.25
N VAL A 319 15.68 10.24 4.43
CA VAL A 319 15.13 11.06 3.34
C VAL A 319 14.46 12.33 3.89
N VAL A 320 13.66 12.24 4.94
CA VAL A 320 13.04 13.41 5.59
C VAL A 320 14.11 14.39 6.06
N LYS A 321 15.14 13.89 6.75
CA LYS A 321 16.25 14.73 7.24
C LYS A 321 16.98 15.44 6.11
N VAL A 322 17.29 14.73 5.02
CA VAL A 322 18.07 15.27 3.89
C VAL A 322 17.23 16.21 3.03
N SER A 323 15.96 15.89 2.81
CA SER A 323 15.06 16.72 1.98
C SER A 323 14.68 18.06 2.63
N GLY A 324 14.78 18.15 3.96
CA GLY A 324 14.31 19.32 4.71
C GLY A 324 12.78 19.49 4.66
N ALA A 325 12.03 18.44 4.28
CA ALA A 325 10.57 18.47 4.20
C ALA A 325 9.96 18.73 5.57
N THR A 326 8.98 19.62 5.61
CA THR A 326 8.19 19.94 6.81
C THR A 326 6.71 19.64 6.56
N LEU A 327 5.94 19.56 7.63
CA LEU A 327 4.48 19.66 7.54
C LEU A 327 4.11 21.12 7.38
N ASP A 328 3.42 21.45 6.29
CA ASP A 328 2.91 22.81 6.03
C ASP A 328 1.75 23.15 6.98
#